data_65e94d51fd1ae378000ebed219d2b215
#
_entry.id   65e94d51fd1ae378000ebed219d2b215
#
_cell.length_a   1.000
_cell.length_b   1.000
_cell.length_c   1.000
_cell.angle_alpha   90.00
_cell.angle_beta   90.00
_cell.angle_gamma   90.00
#
_symmetry.space_group_name_H-M   'P 1'
#
loop_
_entity.id
_entity.type
_entity.pdbx_description
1 polymer ?
#
loop_
_entity_poly.entity_id
_entity_poly.type
_entity_poly.pdbx_seq_one_letter_code
_entity_poly.pdbx_strand_id
1 'polypeptide(L)'
;MRGQASLIYGTIFLLIISPHASAHEAKNYSFILREDASSTKSVSPGILVETDSIFFVNVDNREGANHRILIDADDDGNFSGIDDLSTKWLFGSCELDDNGSKENEDCMVTEFVLLAPENGLLPGNISMIHQIRFNGTLTNHSFNIYFSEDVHIVENSTVNLTNQNLDDITSIETEKITDTNTYFILMILSVIGIIIILSIFALVEKRDE
;
A
#
# COMPACT_ATOMS: atom_id res chain seq x y z
N MET A 1 -44.12 18.89 11.97
CA MET A 1 -43.32 17.68 12.25
C MET A 1 -43.09 16.77 11.03
N ARG A 2 -43.97 16.71 10.02
CA ARG A 2 -43.83 15.88 8.81
C ARG A 2 -42.58 16.16 7.95
N GLY A 3 -42.12 17.41 7.85
CA GLY A 3 -40.96 17.77 7.04
C GLY A 3 -39.59 17.29 7.58
N GLN A 4 -39.44 17.17 8.89
CA GLN A 4 -38.20 16.75 9.53
C GLN A 4 -37.95 15.24 9.35
N ALA A 5 -38.99 14.42 9.41
CA ALA A 5 -38.88 12.98 9.20
C ALA A 5 -38.43 12.66 7.76
N SER A 6 -39.00 13.33 6.75
CA SER A 6 -38.61 13.16 5.34
C SER A 6 -37.14 13.50 5.07
N LEU A 7 -36.63 14.52 5.75
CA LEU A 7 -35.22 14.95 5.62
C LEU A 7 -34.26 13.91 6.22
N ILE A 8 -34.62 13.32 7.37
CA ILE A 8 -33.82 12.28 8.03
C ILE A 8 -33.76 11.00 7.16
N TYR A 9 -34.88 10.57 6.59
CA TYR A 9 -34.90 9.38 5.71
C TYR A 9 -34.12 9.60 4.42
N GLY A 10 -34.20 10.80 3.83
CA GLY A 10 -33.38 11.16 2.65
C GLY A 10 -31.89 11.13 2.92
N THR A 11 -31.45 11.60 4.10
CA THR A 11 -30.04 11.60 4.48
C THR A 11 -29.52 10.19 4.74
N ILE A 12 -30.32 9.33 5.41
CA ILE A 12 -29.95 7.92 5.65
C ILE A 12 -29.85 7.17 4.34
N PHE A 13 -30.76 7.40 3.40
CA PHE A 13 -30.74 6.78 2.07
C PHE A 13 -29.49 7.16 1.28
N LEU A 14 -29.08 8.42 1.29
CA LEU A 14 -27.85 8.91 0.67
C LEU A 14 -26.58 8.24 1.24
N LEU A 15 -26.53 7.98 2.55
CA LEU A 15 -25.40 7.31 3.19
C LEU A 15 -25.28 5.83 2.79
N ILE A 16 -26.40 5.16 2.53
CA ILE A 16 -26.41 3.74 2.13
C ILE A 16 -25.95 3.53 0.68
N ILE A 17 -26.16 4.53 -0.22
CA ILE A 17 -25.77 4.45 -1.61
C ILE A 17 -24.35 4.96 -1.87
N SER A 18 -23.61 5.39 -0.85
CA SER A 18 -22.22 5.83 -1.04
C SER A 18 -21.41 4.67 -1.59
N PRO A 19 -20.80 4.78 -2.79
CA PRO A 19 -19.94 3.73 -3.31
C PRO A 19 -18.78 3.53 -2.34
N HIS A 20 -18.55 2.30 -1.93
CA HIS A 20 -17.35 1.96 -1.19
C HIS A 20 -16.21 1.99 -2.21
N ALA A 21 -15.43 3.07 -2.20
CA ALA A 21 -14.16 3.07 -2.93
C ALA A 21 -13.26 2.04 -2.23
N SER A 22 -13.02 0.91 -2.88
CA SER A 22 -11.99 -0.04 -2.49
C SER A 22 -10.67 0.57 -2.94
N ALA A 23 -10.04 1.37 -2.10
CA ALA A 23 -8.66 1.78 -2.30
C ALA A 23 -7.76 0.64 -1.81
N HIS A 24 -6.66 0.37 -2.52
CA HIS A 24 -5.60 -0.46 -1.99
C HIS A 24 -5.14 0.15 -0.65
N GLU A 25 -5.12 -0.65 0.40
CA GLU A 25 -4.57 -0.20 1.67
C GLU A 25 -3.04 -0.27 1.57
N ALA A 26 -2.38 0.89 1.59
CA ALA A 26 -0.93 0.98 1.55
C ALA A 26 -0.30 0.16 2.69
N LYS A 27 0.68 -0.67 2.35
CA LYS A 27 1.36 -1.56 3.29
C LYS A 27 2.75 -1.05 3.61
N ASN A 28 3.23 -1.45 4.79
CA ASN A 28 4.59 -1.20 5.21
C ASN A 28 5.39 -2.50 5.20
N TYR A 29 6.44 -2.54 4.40
CA TYR A 29 7.37 -3.66 4.35
C TYR A 29 8.65 -3.31 5.11
N SER A 30 9.04 -4.11 6.11
CA SER A 30 10.18 -3.78 6.98
C SER A 30 11.41 -4.60 6.64
N PHE A 31 12.52 -3.90 6.42
CA PHE A 31 13.86 -4.47 6.37
C PHE A 31 14.58 -4.24 7.70
N ILE A 32 14.93 -5.32 8.37
CA ILE A 32 15.68 -5.29 9.63
C ILE A 32 17.16 -5.35 9.31
N LEU A 33 17.86 -4.23 9.46
CA LEU A 33 19.29 -4.14 9.14
C LEU A 33 20.11 -4.74 10.29
N ARG A 34 20.92 -5.73 9.95
CA ARG A 34 21.73 -6.50 10.90
C ARG A 34 23.20 -6.48 10.47
N GLU A 35 24.06 -6.89 11.40
CA GLU A 35 25.53 -6.92 11.26
C GLU A 35 26.02 -7.64 9.98
N ASP A 36 25.36 -8.73 9.58
CA ASP A 36 25.74 -9.58 8.45
C ASP A 36 24.92 -9.35 7.19
N ALA A 37 24.04 -8.33 7.18
CA ALA A 37 23.08 -8.05 6.12
C ALA A 37 22.16 -9.24 5.75
N SER A 38 22.08 -10.27 6.60
CA SER A 38 21.33 -11.51 6.32
C SER A 38 19.84 -11.32 6.11
N SER A 39 19.32 -10.20 6.61
CA SER A 39 17.89 -9.84 6.52
C SER A 39 17.55 -8.96 5.31
N THR A 40 18.55 -8.37 4.64
CA THR A 40 18.34 -7.62 3.40
C THR A 40 18.36 -8.56 2.21
N LYS A 41 17.20 -9.19 1.97
CA LYS A 41 17.00 -10.11 0.85
C LYS A 41 16.16 -9.43 -0.22
N SER A 42 16.39 -9.83 -1.47
CA SER A 42 15.57 -9.37 -2.58
C SER A 42 14.10 -9.73 -2.39
N VAL A 43 13.22 -8.80 -2.76
CA VAL A 43 11.77 -8.95 -2.69
C VAL A 43 11.24 -9.31 -4.08
N SER A 44 10.55 -10.44 -4.14
CA SER A 44 10.01 -10.98 -5.38
C SER A 44 8.81 -10.16 -5.91
N PRO A 45 8.52 -10.24 -7.22
CA PRO A 45 7.32 -9.67 -7.79
C PRO A 45 6.03 -10.12 -7.07
N GLY A 46 5.04 -9.24 -7.01
CA GLY A 46 3.71 -9.52 -6.43
C GLY A 46 3.60 -9.27 -4.92
N ILE A 47 4.67 -8.80 -4.26
CA ILE A 47 4.65 -8.50 -2.82
C ILE A 47 4.39 -7.01 -2.57
N LEU A 48 5.07 -6.14 -3.32
CA LEU A 48 5.00 -4.69 -3.20
C LEU A 48 4.29 -4.07 -4.39
N VAL A 49 3.54 -3.02 -4.14
CA VAL A 49 2.90 -2.20 -5.16
C VAL A 49 3.23 -0.72 -4.94
N GLU A 50 2.99 0.07 -5.95
CA GLU A 50 2.99 1.53 -5.84
C GLU A 50 2.10 1.98 -4.67
N THR A 51 2.52 3.01 -3.94
CA THR A 51 1.94 3.48 -2.67
C THR A 51 2.33 2.71 -1.41
N ASP A 52 2.91 1.51 -1.53
CA ASP A 52 3.52 0.84 -0.37
C ASP A 52 4.76 1.58 0.12
N SER A 53 5.12 1.36 1.37
CA SER A 53 6.33 1.93 1.97
C SER A 53 7.29 0.84 2.43
N ILE A 54 8.58 1.14 2.32
CA ILE A 54 9.64 0.31 2.88
C ILE A 54 10.19 1.00 4.11
N PHE A 55 10.23 0.27 5.22
CA PHE A 55 10.84 0.69 6.46
C PHE A 55 12.20 0.00 6.62
N PHE A 56 13.25 0.79 6.78
CA PHE A 56 14.56 0.32 7.15
C PHE A 56 14.78 0.57 8.64
N VAL A 57 15.03 -0.49 9.41
CA VAL A 57 15.21 -0.43 10.86
C VAL A 57 16.58 -1.01 11.21
N ASN A 58 17.48 -0.20 11.74
CA ASN A 58 18.78 -0.70 12.19
C ASN A 58 18.66 -1.29 13.62
N VAL A 59 19.00 -2.57 13.75
CA VAL A 59 19.05 -3.30 15.03
C VAL A 59 20.46 -3.82 15.34
N ASP A 60 21.48 -3.37 14.61
CA ASP A 60 22.87 -3.69 14.89
C ASP A 60 23.31 -2.94 16.17
N ASN A 61 23.58 -3.68 17.22
CA ASN A 61 23.93 -3.14 18.53
C ASN A 61 25.45 -2.99 18.75
N ARG A 62 26.27 -3.22 17.72
CA ARG A 62 27.70 -2.97 17.78
C ARG A 62 27.95 -1.47 17.90
N GLU A 63 28.76 -1.07 18.89
CA GLU A 63 29.11 0.33 19.10
C GLU A 63 29.79 0.93 17.86
N GLY A 64 29.26 2.04 17.36
CA GLY A 64 29.77 2.73 16.17
C GLY A 64 29.37 2.08 14.83
N ALA A 65 28.57 1.01 14.82
CA ALA A 65 28.02 0.46 13.59
C ALA A 65 26.89 1.36 13.05
N ASN A 66 26.98 1.72 11.77
CA ASN A 66 25.97 2.52 11.09
C ASN A 66 25.62 1.89 9.75
N HIS A 67 24.34 1.97 9.40
CA HIS A 67 23.78 1.37 8.19
C HIS A 67 23.11 2.44 7.33
N ARG A 68 23.18 2.30 6.01
CA ARG A 68 22.34 3.06 5.09
C ARG A 68 21.99 2.23 3.86
N ILE A 69 20.93 2.62 3.19
CA ILE A 69 20.52 2.03 1.92
C ILE A 69 20.76 3.07 0.83
N LEU A 70 21.37 2.64 -0.25
CA LEU A 70 21.43 3.37 -1.51
C LEU A 70 20.44 2.71 -2.47
N ILE A 71 19.77 3.52 -3.27
CA ILE A 71 18.69 3.11 -4.17
C ILE A 71 18.99 3.70 -5.54
N ASP A 72 19.20 2.85 -6.52
CA ASP A 72 19.37 3.19 -7.93
C ASP A 72 17.97 3.39 -8.52
N ALA A 73 17.54 4.63 -8.63
CA ALA A 73 16.17 4.95 -9.00
C ALA A 73 15.94 4.97 -10.51
N ASP A 74 16.98 5.22 -11.31
CA ASP A 74 16.94 5.29 -12.78
C ASP A 74 17.52 4.05 -13.48
N ASP A 75 17.97 3.04 -12.69
CA ASP A 75 18.53 1.76 -13.14
C ASP A 75 19.77 1.92 -14.04
N ASP A 76 20.59 2.96 -13.79
CA ASP A 76 21.84 3.21 -14.52
C ASP A 76 23.04 2.46 -13.95
N GLY A 77 22.87 1.79 -12.80
CA GLY A 77 23.91 1.05 -12.07
C GLY A 77 24.84 1.92 -11.24
N ASN A 78 24.60 3.22 -11.19
CA ASN A 78 25.29 4.17 -10.33
C ASN A 78 24.34 4.52 -9.15
N PHE A 79 24.83 4.56 -7.93
CA PHE A 79 24.02 4.80 -6.72
C PHE A 79 24.31 6.19 -6.11
N SER A 80 24.78 7.11 -6.92
CA SER A 80 25.18 8.46 -6.48
C SER A 80 24.75 9.56 -7.47
N GLY A 81 23.84 9.26 -8.39
CA GLY A 81 23.24 10.21 -9.31
C GLY A 81 22.38 11.24 -8.58
N ILE A 82 21.99 12.29 -9.30
CA ILE A 82 21.08 13.31 -8.76
C ILE A 82 19.66 12.75 -8.58
N ASP A 83 19.34 11.70 -9.35
CA ASP A 83 18.05 11.04 -9.38
C ASP A 83 17.98 9.86 -8.39
N ASP A 84 19.15 9.46 -7.83
CA ASP A 84 19.25 8.38 -6.87
C ASP A 84 18.80 8.79 -5.48
N LEU A 85 18.36 7.80 -4.71
CA LEU A 85 17.96 8.00 -3.33
C LEU A 85 18.93 7.32 -2.37
N SER A 86 19.05 7.90 -1.20
CA SER A 86 19.75 7.25 -0.10
C SER A 86 19.10 7.57 1.23
N THR A 87 19.05 6.57 2.11
CA THR A 87 18.70 6.84 3.50
C THR A 87 19.82 7.63 4.17
N LYS A 88 19.51 8.28 5.27
CA LYS A 88 20.54 8.75 6.20
C LYS A 88 21.31 7.57 6.80
N TRP A 89 22.41 7.83 7.49
CA TRP A 89 23.07 6.81 8.28
C TRP A 89 22.21 6.49 9.51
N LEU A 90 21.75 5.23 9.59
CA LEU A 90 20.95 4.73 10.68
C LEU A 90 21.83 4.13 11.76
N PHE A 91 21.59 4.51 13.00
CA PHE A 91 22.26 4.02 14.19
C PHE A 91 21.47 2.88 14.83
N GLY A 92 22.13 2.00 15.59
CA GLY A 92 21.41 0.92 16.30
C GLY A 92 20.55 1.44 17.46
N SER A 93 20.97 2.56 18.07
CA SER A 93 20.23 3.28 19.11
C SER A 93 20.62 4.75 19.10
N CYS A 94 19.76 5.59 19.67
CA CYS A 94 20.06 7.01 19.91
C CYS A 94 20.09 7.27 21.42
N GLU A 95 21.07 8.04 21.87
CA GLU A 95 21.14 8.50 23.24
C GLU A 95 20.01 9.49 23.54
N LEU A 96 19.43 9.38 24.73
CA LEU A 96 18.35 10.23 25.20
C LEU A 96 18.83 11.03 26.39
N ASP A 97 18.41 12.29 26.47
CA ASP A 97 18.61 13.15 27.64
C ASP A 97 17.72 12.73 28.82
N ASP A 98 17.83 13.40 29.93
CA ASP A 98 17.07 13.15 31.17
C ASP A 98 15.53 13.35 30.95
N ASN A 99 15.11 14.03 29.88
CA ASN A 99 13.72 14.30 29.54
C ASN A 99 13.17 13.28 28.55
N GLY A 100 14.00 12.33 28.06
CA GLY A 100 13.64 11.35 27.05
C GLY A 100 13.69 11.87 25.61
N SER A 101 14.29 13.05 25.39
CA SER A 101 14.54 13.59 24.05
C SER A 101 15.88 13.10 23.54
N LYS A 102 16.05 13.04 22.21
CA LYS A 102 17.33 12.65 21.61
C LYS A 102 18.38 13.72 21.92
N GLU A 103 19.55 13.32 22.41
CA GLU A 103 20.70 14.23 22.57
C GLU A 103 21.20 14.76 21.22
N ASN A 104 21.14 13.92 20.18
CA ASN A 104 21.47 14.30 18.82
C ASN A 104 20.20 14.15 17.94
N GLU A 105 19.64 15.26 17.48
CA GLU A 105 18.46 15.31 16.63
C GLU A 105 18.65 14.58 15.29
N ASP A 106 19.87 14.53 14.76
CA ASP A 106 20.21 13.83 13.51
C ASP A 106 20.33 12.32 13.70
N CYS A 107 20.32 11.82 14.92
CA CYS A 107 20.34 10.39 15.17
C CYS A 107 19.04 9.75 14.75
N MET A 108 19.13 8.78 13.83
CA MET A 108 17.99 8.01 13.32
C MET A 108 18.26 6.52 13.44
N VAL A 109 17.27 5.76 13.91
CA VAL A 109 17.29 4.30 13.98
C VAL A 109 16.51 3.69 12.83
N THR A 110 15.54 4.45 12.33
CA THR A 110 14.63 4.02 11.27
C THR A 110 14.46 5.11 10.24
N GLU A 111 14.26 4.70 8.99
CA GLU A 111 13.83 5.58 7.91
C GLU A 111 12.88 4.82 6.98
N PHE A 112 11.98 5.54 6.34
CA PHE A 112 11.05 4.93 5.39
C PHE A 112 11.20 5.55 4.00
N VAL A 113 10.93 4.75 2.99
CA VAL A 113 10.88 5.15 1.58
C VAL A 113 9.53 4.75 1.01
N LEU A 114 8.78 5.72 0.52
CA LEU A 114 7.53 5.49 -0.18
C LEU A 114 7.83 5.08 -1.62
N LEU A 115 7.26 3.98 -2.08
CA LEU A 115 7.34 3.51 -3.46
C LEU A 115 6.36 4.30 -4.32
N ALA A 116 6.82 5.42 -4.85
CA ALA A 116 5.97 6.32 -5.61
C ALA A 116 6.77 7.11 -6.65
N PRO A 117 6.16 7.44 -7.80
CA PRO A 117 6.78 8.26 -8.85
C PRO A 117 7.24 9.64 -8.35
N GLU A 118 6.57 10.20 -7.35
CA GLU A 118 6.94 11.48 -6.73
C GLU A 118 8.33 11.44 -6.09
N ASN A 119 8.79 10.26 -5.71
CA ASN A 119 10.13 10.01 -5.18
C ASN A 119 11.12 9.55 -6.28
N GLY A 120 10.73 9.60 -7.55
CA GLY A 120 11.55 9.11 -8.67
C GLY A 120 11.56 7.59 -8.83
N LEU A 121 10.79 6.84 -8.01
CA LEU A 121 10.74 5.39 -8.08
C LEU A 121 9.60 4.95 -9.00
N LEU A 122 9.96 4.31 -10.11
CA LEU A 122 8.99 3.76 -11.07
C LEU A 122 8.77 2.26 -10.81
N PRO A 123 7.54 1.75 -11.05
CA PRO A 123 7.27 0.33 -10.97
C PRO A 123 8.25 -0.50 -11.79
N GLY A 124 8.74 -1.57 -11.20
CA GLY A 124 9.77 -2.42 -11.80
C GLY A 124 10.72 -3.02 -10.79
N ASN A 125 11.89 -3.38 -11.27
CA ASN A 125 12.99 -3.87 -10.45
C ASN A 125 13.88 -2.71 -10.05
N ILE A 126 14.06 -2.51 -8.76
CA ILE A 126 14.91 -1.47 -8.18
C ILE A 126 16.12 -2.12 -7.55
N SER A 127 17.30 -1.70 -7.96
CA SER A 127 18.58 -2.13 -7.39
C SER A 127 18.90 -1.34 -6.13
N MET A 128 19.34 -2.03 -5.08
CA MET A 128 19.67 -1.41 -3.79
C MET A 128 20.99 -1.92 -3.25
N ILE A 129 21.69 -1.08 -2.50
CA ILE A 129 22.90 -1.44 -1.73
C ILE A 129 22.66 -1.15 -0.27
N HIS A 130 22.77 -2.18 0.56
CA HIS A 130 22.89 -2.03 2.00
C HIS A 130 24.36 -1.80 2.36
N GLN A 131 24.69 -0.61 2.80
CA GLN A 131 26.03 -0.24 3.26
C GLN A 131 26.10 -0.34 4.77
N ILE A 132 27.14 -1.00 5.24
CA ILE A 132 27.49 -1.12 6.66
C ILE A 132 28.84 -0.44 6.89
N ARG A 133 28.87 0.57 7.76
CA ARG A 133 30.09 1.22 8.21
C ARG A 133 30.37 0.80 9.65
N PHE A 134 31.50 0.08 9.84
CA PHE A 134 31.92 -0.39 11.16
C PHE A 134 33.45 -0.42 11.25
N ASN A 135 34.02 0.10 12.33
CA ASN A 135 35.45 0.15 12.58
C ASN A 135 36.29 0.73 11.42
N GLY A 136 35.77 1.80 10.79
CA GLY A 136 36.42 2.44 9.63
C GLY A 136 36.33 1.67 8.31
N THR A 137 35.70 0.51 8.32
CA THR A 137 35.46 -0.30 7.12
C THR A 137 34.03 -0.07 6.59
N LEU A 138 33.91 0.03 5.27
CA LEU A 138 32.62 0.09 4.58
C LEU A 138 32.40 -1.20 3.82
N THR A 139 31.29 -1.87 4.09
CA THR A 139 30.88 -3.11 3.42
C THR A 139 29.57 -2.88 2.67
N ASN A 140 29.47 -3.41 1.45
CA ASN A 140 28.31 -3.26 0.58
C ASN A 140 27.66 -4.64 0.32
N HIS A 141 26.34 -4.70 0.43
CA HIS A 141 25.54 -5.88 0.14
C HIS A 141 24.41 -5.48 -0.81
N SER A 142 24.44 -6.00 -2.03
CA SER A 142 23.44 -5.70 -3.04
C SER A 142 22.21 -6.59 -2.87
N PHE A 143 21.04 -6.02 -3.09
CA PHE A 143 19.76 -6.72 -3.15
C PHE A 143 18.79 -5.94 -4.05
N ASN A 144 17.72 -6.56 -4.47
CA ASN A 144 16.75 -5.94 -5.35
C ASN A 144 15.37 -6.01 -4.72
N ILE A 145 14.54 -5.03 -5.00
CA ILE A 145 13.12 -5.10 -4.75
C ILE A 145 12.38 -5.00 -6.08
N TYR A 146 11.23 -5.64 -6.13
CA TYR A 146 10.31 -5.47 -7.25
C TYR A 146 8.98 -4.95 -6.70
N PHE A 147 8.45 -3.88 -7.31
CA PHE A 147 7.10 -3.43 -7.05
C PHE A 147 6.34 -3.19 -8.37
N SER A 148 5.04 -3.37 -8.35
CA SER A 148 4.16 -3.19 -9.49
C SER A 148 3.32 -1.94 -9.36
N GLU A 149 2.73 -1.52 -10.47
CA GLU A 149 1.70 -0.48 -10.44
C GLU A 149 0.54 -0.92 -9.55
N ASP A 150 -0.07 0.03 -8.85
CA ASP A 150 -1.33 -0.18 -8.15
C ASP A 150 -2.48 -0.13 -9.17
N VAL A 151 -2.73 -1.26 -9.82
CA VAL A 151 -3.77 -1.37 -10.84
C VAL A 151 -5.12 -1.56 -10.18
N HIS A 152 -5.86 -0.49 -9.99
CA HIS A 152 -7.29 -0.56 -9.73
C HIS A 152 -7.99 -1.00 -11.02
N ILE A 153 -8.36 -2.27 -11.12
CA ILE A 153 -9.18 -2.76 -12.23
C ILE A 153 -10.55 -2.09 -12.11
N VAL A 154 -10.71 -0.97 -12.78
CA VAL A 154 -12.04 -0.42 -13.05
C VAL A 154 -12.70 -1.35 -14.07
N GLU A 155 -13.64 -2.14 -13.62
CA GLU A 155 -14.35 -3.22 -14.32
C GLU A 155 -15.21 -2.70 -15.49
N ASN A 156 -14.73 -1.72 -16.29
CA ASN A 156 -15.44 -1.12 -17.42
C ASN A 156 -14.64 -1.07 -18.72
N SER A 157 -13.52 -1.80 -18.82
CA SER A 157 -12.83 -1.91 -20.10
C SER A 157 -13.29 -3.17 -20.82
N THR A 158 -14.26 -3.03 -21.73
CA THR A 158 -14.49 -4.00 -22.80
C THR A 158 -13.21 -4.08 -23.63
N VAL A 159 -12.32 -4.98 -23.28
CA VAL A 159 -11.15 -5.29 -24.09
C VAL A 159 -11.62 -5.94 -25.38
N ASN A 160 -11.62 -5.20 -26.48
CA ASN A 160 -11.71 -5.75 -27.82
C ASN A 160 -10.47 -6.61 -28.09
N LEU A 161 -10.57 -7.90 -27.79
CA LEU A 161 -9.58 -8.91 -28.21
C LEU A 161 -9.67 -9.10 -29.72
N THR A 162 -8.87 -8.33 -30.45
CA THR A 162 -8.59 -8.63 -31.87
C THR A 162 -7.47 -9.68 -31.90
N ASN A 163 -7.86 -10.92 -32.21
CA ASN A 163 -7.07 -12.08 -32.63
C ASN A 163 -5.53 -11.95 -32.59
N GLN A 164 -4.88 -12.57 -31.61
CA GLN A 164 -3.55 -13.14 -31.78
C GLN A 164 -3.51 -14.56 -31.17
N ASN A 165 -2.88 -15.44 -31.91
CA ASN A 165 -2.79 -16.88 -31.80
C ASN A 165 -2.63 -17.45 -30.41
N LEU A 166 -3.51 -18.39 -30.13
CA LEU A 166 -3.61 -19.21 -28.92
C LEU A 166 -2.77 -20.48 -29.12
N ASP A 167 -1.58 -20.52 -28.58
CA ASP A 167 -0.92 -21.78 -28.23
C ASP A 167 0.03 -21.49 -27.05
N ASP A 168 -0.26 -22.10 -25.93
CA ASP A 168 0.55 -22.20 -24.71
C ASP A 168 0.15 -21.32 -23.52
N ILE A 169 -1.01 -21.59 -22.90
CA ILE A 169 -1.26 -21.21 -21.50
C ILE A 169 -1.93 -22.40 -20.80
N THR A 170 -1.14 -23.13 -20.06
CA THR A 170 -1.61 -24.18 -19.15
C THR A 170 -1.79 -23.57 -17.75
N SER A 171 -2.99 -23.76 -17.20
CA SER A 171 -3.41 -23.58 -15.81
C SER A 171 -3.42 -22.17 -15.24
N ILE A 172 -4.54 -21.47 -15.42
CA ILE A 172 -5.00 -20.43 -14.50
C ILE A 172 -6.05 -21.07 -13.60
N GLU A 173 -5.78 -21.13 -12.32
CA GLU A 173 -6.75 -21.49 -11.29
C GLU A 173 -7.89 -20.48 -11.33
N THR A 174 -9.11 -20.98 -11.59
CA THR A 174 -10.30 -20.16 -11.72
C THR A 174 -10.76 -19.71 -10.33
N GLU A 175 -10.35 -18.53 -9.93
CA GLU A 175 -10.98 -17.87 -8.79
C GLU A 175 -12.45 -17.57 -9.14
N LYS A 176 -13.34 -18.03 -8.28
CA LYS A 176 -14.79 -18.02 -8.44
C LYS A 176 -15.30 -16.59 -8.58
N ILE A 177 -15.52 -16.16 -9.82
CA ILE A 177 -16.20 -14.90 -10.15
C ILE A 177 -17.58 -14.95 -9.51
N THR A 178 -17.77 -14.23 -8.42
CA THR A 178 -19.07 -14.06 -7.78
C THR A 178 -19.89 -13.16 -8.70
N ASP A 179 -20.91 -13.75 -9.31
CA ASP A 179 -21.73 -13.23 -10.38
C ASP A 179 -22.28 -11.82 -10.03
N THR A 180 -21.85 -10.79 -10.78
CA THR A 180 -22.30 -9.39 -10.64
C THR A 180 -23.83 -9.27 -10.69
N ASN A 181 -24.50 -10.17 -11.38
CA ASN A 181 -25.95 -10.29 -11.40
C ASN A 181 -26.54 -10.58 -10.02
N THR A 182 -25.87 -11.33 -9.16
CA THR A 182 -26.37 -11.68 -7.82
C THR A 182 -26.40 -10.45 -6.92
N TYR A 183 -25.39 -9.60 -6.95
CA TYR A 183 -25.39 -8.34 -6.18
C TYR A 183 -26.43 -7.36 -6.69
N PHE A 184 -26.59 -7.25 -8.00
CA PHE A 184 -27.60 -6.40 -8.61
C PHE A 184 -29.02 -6.83 -8.22
N ILE A 185 -29.30 -8.13 -8.21
CA ILE A 185 -30.59 -8.69 -7.77
C ILE A 185 -30.81 -8.42 -6.27
N LEU A 186 -29.80 -8.61 -5.42
CA LEU A 186 -29.89 -8.32 -3.98
C LEU A 186 -30.14 -6.83 -3.71
N MET A 187 -29.51 -5.94 -4.47
CA MET A 187 -29.73 -4.51 -4.40
C MET A 187 -31.18 -4.14 -4.77
N ILE A 188 -31.71 -4.69 -5.85
CA ILE A 188 -33.12 -4.45 -6.25
C ILE A 188 -34.08 -4.97 -5.18
N LEU A 189 -33.85 -6.16 -4.62
CA LEU A 189 -34.69 -6.74 -3.57
C LEU A 189 -34.68 -5.88 -2.30
N SER A 190 -33.53 -5.30 -1.94
CA SER A 190 -33.44 -4.40 -0.78
C SER A 190 -34.25 -3.11 -0.96
N VAL A 191 -34.21 -2.51 -2.16
CA VAL A 191 -35.00 -1.32 -2.50
C VAL A 191 -36.50 -1.62 -2.46
N ILE A 192 -36.92 -2.73 -3.02
CA ILE A 192 -38.33 -3.15 -3.00
C ILE A 192 -38.80 -3.37 -1.54
N GLY A 193 -37.98 -4.00 -0.69
CA GLY A 193 -38.27 -4.20 0.73
C GLY A 193 -38.50 -2.88 1.47
N ILE A 194 -37.66 -1.90 1.23
CA ILE A 194 -37.79 -0.55 1.85
C ILE A 194 -39.11 0.12 1.39
N ILE A 195 -39.44 0.07 0.12
CA ILE A 195 -40.69 0.65 -0.42
C ILE A 195 -41.90 0.01 0.25
N ILE A 196 -41.90 -1.30 0.43
CA ILE A 196 -43.01 -2.03 1.07
C ILE A 196 -43.17 -1.58 2.53
N ILE A 197 -42.07 -1.50 3.28
CA ILE A 197 -42.09 -1.06 4.69
C ILE A 197 -42.64 0.36 4.80
N LEU A 198 -42.17 1.29 3.96
CA LEU A 198 -42.65 2.67 3.97
C LEU A 198 -44.14 2.76 3.60
N SER A 199 -44.62 1.92 2.67
CA SER A 199 -46.04 1.86 2.29
C SER A 199 -46.90 1.37 3.44
N ILE A 200 -46.45 0.36 4.20
CA ILE A 200 -47.16 -0.15 5.37
C ILE A 200 -47.24 0.95 6.45
N PHE A 201 -46.14 1.63 6.72
CA PHE A 201 -46.14 2.74 7.70
C PHE A 201 -47.10 3.86 7.34
N ALA A 202 -47.17 4.24 6.05
CA ALA A 202 -48.09 5.26 5.56
C ALA A 202 -49.56 4.84 5.71
N LEU A 203 -49.85 3.55 5.55
CA LEU A 203 -51.20 3.00 5.71
C LEU A 203 -51.62 2.90 7.17
N VAL A 204 -50.70 2.57 8.08
CA VAL A 204 -50.97 2.53 9.53
C VAL A 204 -51.26 3.94 10.04
N GLU A 205 -50.43 4.94 9.69
CA GLU A 205 -50.62 6.35 10.12
C GLU A 205 -51.97 6.91 9.66
N LYS A 206 -52.46 6.50 8.47
CA LYS A 206 -53.75 6.94 7.93
C LYS A 206 -54.96 6.29 8.64
N ARG A 207 -54.75 5.17 9.34
CA ARG A 207 -55.82 4.43 10.05
C ARG A 207 -56.05 4.98 11.46
N ASP A 208 -55.06 5.69 12.02
CA ASP A 208 -55.12 6.28 13.36
C ASP A 208 -55.62 7.74 13.35
N GLU A 209 -55.93 8.30 12.18
CA GLU A 209 -56.68 9.57 11.99
C GLU A 209 -58.19 9.32 11.82
#